data_576ca3889000800c630f9f444e499418
#
_entry.id   576ca3889000800c630f9f444e499418
#
_cell.length_a   1.000
_cell.length_b   1.000
_cell.length_c   1.000
_cell.angle_alpha   90.00
_cell.angle_beta   90.00
_cell.angle_gamma   90.00
#
_symmetry.space_group_name_H-M   'P 1'
#
loop_
_entity.id
_entity.type
_entity.pdbx_description
1 polymer ?
#
loop_
_entity_poly.entity_id
_entity_poly.type
_entity_poly.pdbx_seq_one_letter_code
_entity_poly.pdbx_strand_id
1 'polypeptide(L)'
;MVVIIDELFRPEVSLAHPEIQQYMHSCHFSLLLERAPVEATLHAAGLSIAAWVVLSERYHVHTRPDEECDHLLHAYQLHGAHRGYIGGMLLEKFYNRGWVDYVLLVLTPHRAASR
;
A
#
# COMPACT_ATOMS: atom_id res chain seq x y z
N MET A 1 18.28 11.34 7.93
CA MET A 1 17.12 10.53 8.27
C MET A 1 16.00 10.78 7.28
N VAL A 2 15.37 9.74 6.79
CA VAL A 2 14.25 9.86 5.87
C VAL A 2 13.05 9.16 6.47
N VAL A 3 11.87 9.75 6.34
CA VAL A 3 10.63 9.16 6.80
C VAL A 3 9.74 8.92 5.58
N ILE A 4 9.24 7.69 5.45
CA ILE A 4 8.29 7.32 4.40
C ILE A 4 7.02 6.82 5.07
N ILE A 5 5.88 7.25 4.55
CA ILE A 5 4.57 6.73 4.95
C ILE A 5 3.94 6.13 3.71
N ASP A 6 3.54 4.88 3.77
CA ASP A 6 2.99 4.18 2.62
C ASP A 6 2.07 3.03 3.06
N GLU A 7 1.42 2.44 2.07
CA GLU A 7 0.47 1.37 2.27
C GLU A 7 1.02 0.09 1.65
N LEU A 8 1.10 -0.96 2.44
CA LEU A 8 1.69 -2.22 1.99
C LEU A 8 0.73 -3.38 2.25
N PHE A 9 0.68 -4.32 1.31
CA PHE A 9 -0.08 -5.54 1.49
C PHE A 9 0.61 -6.46 2.49
N ARG A 10 -0.19 -7.15 3.31
CA ARG A 10 0.33 -8.15 4.24
C ARG A 10 0.85 -9.37 3.47
N PRO A 11 1.88 -10.05 4.00
CA PRO A 11 2.52 -11.15 3.27
C PRO A 11 1.60 -12.30 2.89
N GLU A 12 0.53 -12.54 3.69
CA GLU A 12 -0.37 -13.64 3.43
C GLU A 12 -1.37 -13.36 2.32
N VAL A 13 -1.42 -12.14 1.80
CA VAL A 13 -2.36 -11.77 0.75
C VAL A 13 -1.78 -12.11 -0.62
N SER A 14 -2.56 -12.80 -1.44
CA SER A 14 -2.11 -13.08 -2.81
C SER A 14 -2.30 -11.86 -3.71
N LEU A 15 -1.22 -11.35 -4.26
CA LEU A 15 -1.28 -10.23 -5.21
C LEU A 15 -1.91 -10.61 -6.55
N ALA A 16 -2.16 -11.91 -6.78
CA ALA A 16 -2.86 -12.37 -7.98
C ALA A 16 -4.38 -12.17 -7.92
N HIS A 17 -4.91 -11.76 -6.76
CA HIS A 17 -6.34 -11.52 -6.61
C HIS A 17 -6.82 -10.47 -7.63
N PRO A 18 -7.96 -10.69 -8.32
CA PRO A 18 -8.42 -9.79 -9.39
C PRO A 18 -8.61 -8.34 -8.95
N GLU A 19 -9.11 -8.10 -7.76
CA GLU A 19 -9.28 -6.73 -7.26
C GLU A 19 -7.94 -6.05 -7.00
N ILE A 20 -6.93 -6.78 -6.56
CA ILE A 20 -5.58 -6.24 -6.36
C ILE A 20 -4.95 -5.90 -7.71
N GLN A 21 -5.12 -6.75 -8.71
CA GLN A 21 -4.67 -6.48 -10.07
C GLN A 21 -5.34 -5.23 -10.65
N GLN A 22 -6.63 -5.06 -10.42
CA GLN A 22 -7.37 -3.88 -10.81
C GLN A 22 -6.82 -2.62 -10.10
N TYR A 23 -6.53 -2.73 -8.81
CA TYR A 23 -5.94 -1.64 -8.04
C TYR A 23 -4.58 -1.23 -8.60
N MET A 24 -3.70 -2.18 -8.84
CA MET A 24 -2.37 -1.91 -9.42
C MET A 24 -2.47 -1.22 -10.77
N HIS A 25 -3.38 -1.69 -11.61
CA HIS A 25 -3.62 -1.09 -12.92
C HIS A 25 -4.18 0.33 -12.79
N SER A 26 -5.10 0.56 -11.85
CA SER A 26 -5.74 1.86 -11.65
C SER A 26 -4.78 2.91 -11.12
N CYS A 27 -3.81 2.52 -10.32
CA CYS A 27 -2.87 3.45 -9.70
C CYS A 27 -1.57 3.61 -10.46
N HIS A 28 -1.37 2.90 -11.54
CA HIS A 28 -0.11 2.89 -12.31
C HIS A 28 1.11 2.53 -11.48
N PHE A 29 0.89 1.75 -10.44
CA PHE A 29 2.01 1.35 -9.65
C PHE A 29 2.67 0.11 -10.21
N SER A 30 3.94 0.14 -10.23
CA SER A 30 4.70 -1.01 -10.61
C SER A 30 5.42 -1.52 -9.39
N LEU A 31 4.92 -1.73 -8.25
CA LEU A 31 5.57 -1.72 -7.43
C LEU A 31 5.84 -2.36 -6.26
N LEU A 32 6.29 -2.07 -5.33
CA LEU A 32 6.77 -2.34 -4.02
C LEU A 32 5.57 -2.35 -3.09
N LEU A 33 4.75 -3.37 -3.24
CA LEU A 33 3.51 -3.47 -2.49
C LEU A 33 3.62 -4.36 -1.25
N GLU A 34 4.78 -4.97 -1.04
CA GLU A 34 5.02 -5.87 0.08
C GLU A 34 6.31 -5.51 0.80
N ARG A 35 6.42 -5.95 2.06
CA ARG A 35 7.56 -5.60 2.91
C ARG A 35 8.91 -6.08 2.34
N ALA A 36 9.01 -7.32 1.93
CA ALA A 36 10.30 -7.89 1.50
C ALA A 36 10.91 -7.15 0.29
N PRO A 37 10.15 -6.86 -0.79
CA PRO A 37 10.68 -6.05 -1.88
C PRO A 37 11.06 -4.63 -1.46
N VAL A 38 10.31 -4.02 -0.55
CA VAL A 38 10.64 -2.68 -0.04
C VAL A 38 11.98 -2.71 0.70
N GLU A 39 12.17 -3.67 1.59
CA GLU A 39 13.42 -3.83 2.33
C GLU A 39 14.60 -4.04 1.39
N ALA A 40 14.45 -4.91 0.40
CA ALA A 40 15.51 -5.20 -0.55
C ALA A 40 15.89 -3.96 -1.39
N THR A 41 14.89 -3.22 -1.85
CA THR A 41 15.12 -2.02 -2.65
C THR A 41 15.81 -0.93 -1.83
N LEU A 42 15.38 -0.71 -0.60
CA LEU A 42 15.98 0.28 0.29
C LEU A 42 17.43 -0.10 0.62
N HIS A 43 17.67 -1.37 0.91
CA HIS A 43 19.02 -1.86 1.18
C HIS A 43 19.95 -1.65 -0.01
N ALA A 44 19.48 -1.96 -1.20
CA ALA A 44 20.25 -1.74 -2.44
C ALA A 44 20.54 -0.25 -2.68
N ALA A 45 19.70 0.64 -2.18
CA ALA A 45 19.92 2.08 -2.25
C ALA A 45 20.80 2.62 -1.13
N GLY A 46 21.33 1.77 -0.26
CA GLY A 46 22.18 2.17 0.84
C GLY A 46 21.43 2.66 2.06
N LEU A 47 20.18 2.23 2.24
CA LEU A 47 19.34 2.65 3.36
C LEU A 47 18.95 1.45 4.23
N SER A 48 18.93 1.67 5.53
CA SER A 48 18.46 0.68 6.50
C SER A 48 17.19 1.18 7.17
N ILE A 49 16.30 0.26 7.49
CA ILE A 49 15.07 0.59 8.21
C ILE A 49 15.40 0.63 9.71
N ALA A 50 15.37 1.82 10.28
CA ALA A 50 15.60 2.01 11.72
C ALA A 50 14.32 1.77 12.53
N ALA A 51 13.16 2.03 11.96
CA ALA A 51 11.88 1.77 12.59
C ALA A 51 10.83 1.43 11.54
N TRP A 52 9.97 0.50 11.88
CA TRP A 52 8.83 0.09 11.08
C TRP A 52 7.60 0.15 11.99
N VAL A 53 6.75 1.13 11.78
CA VAL A 53 5.59 1.34 12.63
C VAL A 53 4.32 1.13 11.82
N VAL A 54 3.50 0.18 12.24
CA VAL A 54 2.22 -0.07 11.59
C VAL A 54 1.19 0.89 12.17
N LEU A 55 0.93 1.97 11.47
CA LEU A 55 0.02 3.01 11.92
C LEU A 55 -1.42 2.52 11.97
N SER A 56 -1.81 1.62 11.09
CA SER A 56 -3.15 1.05 11.07
C SER A 56 -3.48 0.19 12.30
N GLU A 57 -2.49 -0.22 13.08
CA GLU A 57 -2.71 -0.88 14.37
C GLU A 57 -2.90 0.13 15.50
N ARG A 58 -2.41 1.35 15.34
CA ARG A 58 -2.47 2.37 16.39
C ARG A 58 -3.61 3.35 16.19
N TYR A 59 -3.97 3.62 14.96
CA TYR A 59 -4.95 4.62 14.59
C TYR A 59 -6.01 3.99 13.71
N HIS A 60 -7.24 4.37 13.92
CA HIS A 60 -8.33 3.86 13.09
C HIS A 60 -8.27 4.52 11.70
N VAL A 61 -8.21 3.69 10.67
CA VAL A 61 -8.30 4.16 9.29
C VAL A 61 -9.78 4.18 8.91
N HIS A 62 -10.31 5.37 8.65
CA HIS A 62 -11.72 5.51 8.32
C HIS A 62 -11.97 5.10 6.88
N THR A 63 -12.84 4.13 6.71
CA THR A 63 -13.21 3.61 5.39
C THR A 63 -14.71 3.48 5.28
N ARG A 64 -15.21 3.51 4.06
CA ARG A 64 -16.62 3.23 3.78
C ARG A 64 -16.88 1.73 3.86
N PRO A 65 -18.11 1.30 4.17
CA PRO A 65 -18.47 -0.11 4.06
C PRO A 65 -18.29 -0.61 2.62
N ASP A 66 -18.01 -1.91 2.45
CA ASP A 66 -17.80 -2.50 1.13
C ASP A 66 -18.94 -2.23 0.16
N GLU A 67 -20.18 -2.26 0.63
CA GLU A 67 -21.35 -1.99 -0.23
C GLU A 67 -21.31 -0.59 -0.83
N GLU A 68 -20.91 0.41 -0.04
CA GLU A 68 -20.79 1.77 -0.52
C GLU A 68 -19.61 1.91 -1.48
N CYS A 69 -18.49 1.26 -1.19
CA CYS A 69 -17.35 1.22 -2.10
C CYS A 69 -17.75 0.62 -3.44
N ASP A 70 -18.46 -0.49 -3.44
CA ASP A 70 -18.91 -1.17 -4.66
C ASP A 70 -19.87 -0.29 -5.47
N HIS A 71 -20.78 0.41 -4.80
CA HIS A 71 -21.70 1.34 -5.44
C HIS A 71 -20.93 2.47 -6.15
N LEU A 72 -19.95 3.06 -5.47
CA LEU A 72 -19.13 4.12 -6.05
C LEU A 72 -18.22 3.60 -7.17
N LEU A 73 -17.66 2.40 -7.02
CA LEU A 73 -16.87 1.77 -8.08
C LEU A 73 -17.70 1.60 -9.36
N HIS A 74 -18.91 1.11 -9.22
CA HIS A 74 -19.82 0.95 -10.36
C HIS A 74 -20.13 2.29 -11.03
N ALA A 75 -20.43 3.32 -10.24
CA ALA A 75 -20.71 4.65 -10.76
C ALA A 75 -19.49 5.25 -11.46
N TYR A 76 -18.29 5.10 -10.89
CA TYR A 76 -17.07 5.61 -11.50
C TYR A 76 -16.76 4.90 -12.83
N GLN A 77 -16.97 3.61 -12.89
CA GLN A 77 -16.76 2.85 -14.12
C GLN A 77 -17.73 3.26 -15.22
N LEU A 78 -19.01 3.48 -14.86
CA LEU A 78 -20.02 3.89 -15.80
C LEU A 78 -19.78 5.31 -16.38
N HIS A 79 -19.29 6.21 -15.55
CA HIS A 79 -19.12 7.61 -15.93
C HIS A 79 -17.69 7.96 -16.36
N GLY A 80 -16.80 6.98 -16.47
CA GLY A 80 -15.43 7.21 -16.90
C GLY A 80 -14.61 8.07 -15.94
N ALA A 81 -14.86 7.93 -14.64
CA ALA A 81 -14.11 8.67 -13.63
C ALA A 81 -12.63 8.36 -13.66
N HIS A 82 -11.83 9.28 -13.11
CA HIS A 82 -10.38 9.12 -13.04
C HIS A 82 -9.99 7.84 -12.30
N ARG A 83 -8.95 7.18 -12.80
CA ARG A 83 -8.46 5.90 -12.22
C ARG A 83 -8.15 5.99 -10.74
N GLY A 84 -7.67 7.14 -10.26
CA GLY A 84 -7.36 7.35 -8.84
C GLY A 84 -8.57 7.16 -7.93
N TYR A 85 -9.77 7.52 -8.37
CA TYR A 85 -10.99 7.28 -7.58
C TYR A 85 -11.31 5.79 -7.49
N ILE A 86 -11.12 5.06 -8.57
CA ILE A 86 -11.30 3.60 -8.59
C ILE A 86 -10.31 2.93 -7.64
N GLY A 87 -9.03 3.31 -7.73
CA GLY A 87 -8.00 2.79 -6.85
C GLY A 87 -8.27 3.10 -5.38
N GLY A 88 -8.73 4.30 -5.07
CA GLY A 88 -9.09 4.70 -3.71
C GLY A 88 -10.19 3.85 -3.11
N MET A 89 -11.23 3.53 -3.88
CA MET A 89 -12.33 2.69 -3.39
C MET A 89 -11.89 1.25 -3.17
N LEU A 90 -11.07 0.72 -4.06
CA LEU A 90 -10.49 -0.61 -3.88
C LEU A 90 -9.63 -0.67 -2.63
N LEU A 91 -8.81 0.35 -2.40
CA LEU A 91 -7.96 0.42 -1.21
C LEU A 91 -8.77 0.42 0.09
N GLU A 92 -9.87 1.16 0.15
CA GLU A 92 -10.75 1.14 1.32
C GLU A 92 -11.30 -0.27 1.58
N LYS A 93 -11.67 -1.00 0.54
CA LYS A 93 -12.10 -2.39 0.68
C LYS A 93 -10.96 -3.28 1.22
N PHE A 94 -9.74 -3.06 0.78
CA PHE A 94 -8.59 -3.82 1.26
C PHE A 94 -8.33 -3.56 2.76
N TYR A 95 -8.48 -2.33 3.21
CA TYR A 95 -8.43 -2.01 4.64
C TYR A 95 -9.55 -2.71 5.42
N ASN A 96 -10.76 -2.72 4.86
CA ASN A 96 -11.89 -3.40 5.50
C ASN A 96 -11.64 -4.89 5.70
N ARG A 97 -10.90 -5.51 4.79
CA ARG A 97 -10.56 -6.93 4.85
C ARG A 97 -9.30 -7.22 5.67
N GLY A 98 -8.58 -6.21 6.10
CA GLY A 98 -7.31 -6.37 6.80
C GLY A 98 -6.18 -6.85 5.89
N TRP A 99 -6.23 -6.53 4.62
CA TRP A 99 -5.19 -6.93 3.66
C TRP A 99 -4.02 -5.95 3.57
N VAL A 100 -4.20 -4.73 4.03
CA VAL A 100 -3.24 -3.64 3.86
C VAL A 100 -2.91 -3.01 5.20
N ASP A 101 -1.64 -2.69 5.40
CA ASP A 101 -1.18 -1.91 6.53
C ASP A 101 -0.74 -0.52 6.07
N TYR A 102 -1.07 0.48 6.88
CA TYR A 102 -0.57 1.83 6.71
C TYR A 102 0.67 1.96 7.59
N VAL A 103 1.83 2.18 6.96
CA VAL A 103 3.12 1.99 7.62
C VAL A 103 3.95 3.26 7.57
N LEU A 104 4.61 3.56 8.69
CA LEU A 104 5.61 4.62 8.74
C LEU A 104 6.98 3.98 8.88
N LEU A 105 7.89 4.33 7.99
CA LEU A 105 9.26 3.84 7.99
C LEU A 105 10.21 4.97 8.31
N VAL A 106 11.12 4.75 9.23
CA VAL A 106 12.24 5.64 9.48
C VAL A 106 13.49 5.00 8.89
N LEU A 107 14.15 5.70 7.99
CA LEU A 107 15.30 5.19 7.27
C LEU A 107 16.57 5.95 7.65
N THR A 108 17.66 5.21 7.73
CA THR A 108 18.98 5.79 7.96
C THR A 108 19.94 5.26 6.91
N PRO A 109 20.96 6.03 6.54
CA PRO A 109 22.02 5.47 5.68
C PRO A 109 22.69 4.31 6.38
N HIS A 110 22.83 3.19 5.66
CA HIS A 110 23.62 2.12 6.24
C HIS A 110 25.05 2.23 5.74
N ARG A 111 25.96 2.00 6.64
CA ARG A 111 27.36 2.05 6.26
C ARG A 111 27.70 0.80 5.49
N ALA A 112 28.29 1.02 4.33
CA ALA A 112 28.87 -0.09 3.63
C ALA A 112 29.92 -0.73 4.53
N ALA A 113 29.75 -2.00 4.76
CA ALA A 113 30.70 -2.72 5.58
C ALA A 113 32.09 -2.72 4.98
N SER A 114 32.24 -2.11 4.00
CA SER A 114 33.31 -2.20 3.26
C SER A 114 34.38 -1.39 3.37
N ARG A 115 34.78 -1.21 3.98
CA ARG A 115 36.00 -0.57 3.85
C ARG A 115 37.11 -1.37 4.36
#